data_ec0f5ad751c4cb537b6ff995fdc91fb5
#
_entry.id   ec0f5ad751c4cb537b6ff995fdc91fb5
#
_cell.length_a   1.000
_cell.length_b   1.000
_cell.length_c   1.000
_cell.angle_alpha   90.00
_cell.angle_beta   90.00
_cell.angle_gamma   90.00
#
_symmetry.space_group_name_H-M   'P 1'
#
loop_
_entity.id
_entity.type
_entity.pdbx_description
1 polymer ?
#
loop_
_entity_poly.entity_id
_entity_poly.type
_entity_poly.pdbx_seq_one_letter_code
_entity_poly.pdbx_strand_id
1 'polypeptide(L)'
;MLYLWKNFLDTMNIPNVAFNAKLKTLLIQNLEYNEETDSFNNITSVLLPQVSSFLKFWDENILKDEDETELEIDEICNLFKSWAGKTVYSINEEMLLDLIQHFYPDVTIEDDKYIQQYTCKLWDKKTQIIAALEGFKTNNKGTNVPESLYNIYEYYCKLYSNKSFIVSKRYFEKIAVEYIEKEHIDNDNFILPTWWNN
;
A
#
# COMPACT_ATOMS: atom_id res chain seq x y z
N MET A 1 21.53 -11.51 -8.64
CA MET A 1 22.51 -12.64 -8.39
C MET A 1 23.93 -12.17 -8.14
N LEU A 2 24.57 -11.31 -8.95
CA LEU A 2 25.95 -10.84 -8.69
C LEU A 2 26.12 -10.17 -7.32
N TYR A 3 25.16 -9.38 -6.88
CA TYR A 3 25.15 -8.78 -5.54
C TYR A 3 25.19 -9.87 -4.44
N LEU A 4 24.31 -10.86 -4.54
CA LEU A 4 24.24 -11.95 -3.55
C LEU A 4 25.54 -12.78 -3.52
N TRP A 5 26.12 -13.04 -4.70
CA TRP A 5 27.39 -13.72 -4.80
C TRP A 5 28.54 -12.95 -4.13
N LYS A 6 28.63 -11.66 -4.41
CA LYS A 6 29.63 -10.80 -3.78
C LYS A 6 29.44 -10.76 -2.25
N ASN A 7 28.21 -10.55 -1.78
CA ASN A 7 27.90 -10.54 -0.36
C ASN A 7 28.26 -11.87 0.33
N PHE A 8 27.99 -13.01 -0.32
CA PHE A 8 28.38 -14.32 0.17
C PHE A 8 29.91 -14.46 0.30
N LEU A 9 30.67 -14.08 -0.73
CA LEU A 9 32.11 -14.14 -0.71
C LEU A 9 32.72 -13.25 0.39
N ASP A 10 32.19 -12.04 0.53
CA ASP A 10 32.64 -11.09 1.56
C ASP A 10 32.34 -11.63 2.97
N THR A 11 31.16 -12.23 3.18
CA THR A 11 30.75 -12.81 4.47
C THR A 11 31.61 -14.02 4.83
N MET A 12 31.92 -14.87 3.85
CA MET A 12 32.72 -16.09 4.05
C MET A 12 34.21 -15.84 3.97
N ASN A 13 34.63 -14.61 3.71
CA ASN A 13 36.03 -14.22 3.53
C ASN A 13 36.74 -15.05 2.44
N ILE A 14 36.05 -15.36 1.34
CA ILE A 14 36.51 -16.15 0.22
C ILE A 14 36.90 -15.23 -0.95
N PRO A 15 38.10 -15.40 -1.56
CA PRO A 15 38.47 -14.61 -2.72
C PRO A 15 37.54 -14.92 -3.92
N ASN A 16 37.20 -13.90 -4.70
CA ASN A 16 36.38 -14.08 -5.91
C ASN A 16 37.23 -14.73 -7.02
N VAL A 17 37.05 -16.03 -7.19
CA VAL A 17 37.75 -16.84 -8.23
C VAL A 17 36.86 -17.14 -9.45
N ALA A 18 35.57 -16.77 -9.40
CA ALA A 18 34.64 -16.98 -10.50
C ALA A 18 34.35 -15.67 -11.23
N PHE A 19 34.65 -15.62 -12.53
CA PHE A 19 34.23 -14.52 -13.39
C PHE A 19 32.71 -14.50 -13.55
N ASN A 20 32.12 -13.30 -13.67
CA ASN A 20 30.66 -13.10 -13.80
C ASN A 20 30.02 -13.99 -14.87
N ALA A 21 30.67 -14.14 -16.03
CA ALA A 21 30.18 -14.99 -17.12
C ALA A 21 30.07 -16.46 -16.71
N LYS A 22 31.08 -16.98 -15.98
CA LYS A 22 31.07 -18.36 -15.49
C LYS A 22 30.01 -18.58 -14.41
N LEU A 23 29.83 -17.60 -13.52
CA LEU A 23 28.77 -17.64 -12.53
C LEU A 23 27.40 -17.68 -13.19
N LYS A 24 27.15 -16.80 -14.17
CA LYS A 24 25.89 -16.80 -14.94
C LYS A 24 25.60 -18.14 -15.59
N THR A 25 26.60 -18.74 -16.25
CA THR A 25 26.47 -20.06 -16.88
C THR A 25 26.08 -21.15 -15.87
N LEU A 26 26.72 -21.15 -14.69
CA LEU A 26 26.43 -22.13 -13.63
C LEU A 26 24.99 -21.92 -13.07
N LEU A 27 24.57 -20.69 -12.94
CA LEU A 27 23.20 -20.36 -12.45
C LEU A 27 22.15 -20.81 -13.47
N ILE A 28 22.34 -20.55 -14.76
CA ILE A 28 21.45 -20.98 -15.86
C ILE A 28 21.30 -22.50 -15.90
N GLN A 29 22.37 -23.26 -15.59
CA GLN A 29 22.30 -24.71 -15.55
C GLN A 29 21.48 -25.29 -14.38
N ASN A 30 21.31 -24.53 -13.31
CA ASN A 30 20.69 -24.99 -12.06
C ASN A 30 19.39 -24.30 -11.68
N LEU A 31 19.05 -23.18 -12.33
CA LEU A 31 17.91 -22.34 -12.01
C LEU A 31 17.10 -22.04 -13.27
N GLU A 32 15.82 -21.80 -13.12
CA GLU A 32 14.95 -21.40 -14.21
C GLU A 32 15.32 -20.00 -14.68
N TYR A 33 15.81 -19.89 -15.91
CA TYR A 33 16.27 -18.64 -16.49
C TYR A 33 15.40 -18.23 -17.69
N ASN A 34 14.96 -16.98 -17.69
CA ASN A 34 14.26 -16.35 -18.79
C ASN A 34 15.22 -15.50 -19.60
N GLU A 35 15.46 -15.92 -20.88
CA GLU A 35 16.39 -15.24 -21.80
C GLU A 35 15.87 -13.87 -22.25
N GLU A 36 14.54 -13.70 -22.38
CA GLU A 36 13.94 -12.46 -22.88
C GLU A 36 14.10 -11.31 -21.88
N THR A 37 13.96 -11.59 -20.61
CA THR A 37 14.05 -10.61 -19.53
C THR A 37 15.42 -10.58 -18.83
N ASP A 38 16.34 -11.46 -19.21
CA ASP A 38 17.64 -11.68 -18.57
C ASP A 38 17.51 -11.89 -17.04
N SER A 39 16.51 -12.67 -16.62
CA SER A 39 16.16 -12.87 -15.22
C SER A 39 16.03 -14.34 -14.84
N PHE A 40 16.14 -14.62 -13.55
CA PHE A 40 15.83 -15.94 -12.98
C PHE A 40 14.44 -15.87 -12.34
N ASN A 41 13.56 -16.83 -12.74
CA ASN A 41 12.21 -16.91 -12.26
C ASN A 41 12.13 -17.57 -10.87
N ASN A 42 11.08 -17.25 -10.12
CA ASN A 42 10.72 -17.89 -8.86
C ASN A 42 11.84 -17.90 -7.80
N ILE A 43 12.71 -16.90 -7.84
CA ILE A 43 13.83 -16.76 -6.90
C ILE A 43 13.89 -15.37 -6.33
N THR A 44 13.83 -15.29 -5.00
CA THR A 44 14.09 -14.06 -4.25
C THR A 44 15.05 -14.33 -3.09
N SER A 45 15.50 -13.30 -2.44
CA SER A 45 16.37 -13.40 -1.26
C SER A 45 16.18 -12.23 -0.34
N VAL A 46 16.06 -12.50 0.94
CA VAL A 46 16.03 -11.50 2.02
C VAL A 46 17.28 -10.61 2.05
N LEU A 47 18.36 -11.05 1.43
CA LEU A 47 19.62 -10.30 1.35
C LEU A 47 19.63 -9.27 0.22
N LEU A 48 18.64 -9.26 -0.66
CA LEU A 48 18.49 -8.20 -1.65
C LEU A 48 18.06 -6.90 -0.94
N PRO A 49 18.76 -5.77 -1.17
CA PRO A 49 18.50 -4.53 -0.44
C PRO A 49 17.04 -4.07 -0.49
N GLN A 50 16.40 -4.19 -1.66
CA GLN A 50 15.00 -3.83 -1.83
C GLN A 50 14.06 -4.76 -1.05
N VAL A 51 14.32 -6.08 -1.05
CA VAL A 51 13.54 -7.07 -0.30
C VAL A 51 13.71 -6.86 1.20
N SER A 52 14.96 -6.77 1.66
CA SER A 52 15.27 -6.49 3.07
C SER A 52 14.62 -5.22 3.57
N SER A 53 14.64 -4.16 2.77
CA SER A 53 13.99 -2.88 3.13
C SER A 53 12.47 -3.01 3.20
N PHE A 54 11.85 -3.76 2.27
CA PHE A 54 10.41 -3.99 2.31
C PHE A 54 9.99 -4.83 3.51
N LEU A 55 10.70 -5.92 3.82
CA LEU A 55 10.41 -6.74 5.00
C LEU A 55 10.52 -5.92 6.28
N LYS A 56 11.57 -5.10 6.40
CA LYS A 56 11.72 -4.19 7.54
C LYS A 56 10.56 -3.19 7.63
N PHE A 57 10.16 -2.57 6.50
CA PHE A 57 9.01 -1.68 6.47
C PHE A 57 7.74 -2.38 6.94
N TRP A 58 7.48 -3.59 6.43
CA TRP A 58 6.31 -4.38 6.79
C TRP A 58 6.27 -4.67 8.29
N ASP A 59 7.34 -5.24 8.84
CA ASP A 59 7.43 -5.63 10.24
C ASP A 59 7.31 -4.43 11.20
N GLU A 60 7.81 -3.25 10.80
CA GLU A 60 7.77 -2.05 11.62
C GLU A 60 6.43 -1.30 11.55
N ASN A 61 5.74 -1.34 10.41
CA ASN A 61 4.65 -0.40 10.13
C ASN A 61 3.30 -1.05 9.81
N ILE A 62 3.26 -2.30 9.35
CA ILE A 62 2.02 -2.98 9.04
C ILE A 62 1.55 -3.75 10.28
N LEU A 63 0.31 -3.55 10.67
CA LEU A 63 -0.30 -4.18 11.84
C LEU A 63 -1.55 -4.93 11.44
N LYS A 64 -1.77 -6.06 12.11
CA LYS A 64 -3.05 -6.75 12.03
C LYS A 64 -4.11 -5.92 12.77
N ASP A 65 -5.24 -5.69 12.10
CA ASP A 65 -6.39 -4.93 12.62
C ASP A 65 -7.67 -5.58 12.09
N GLU A 66 -8.39 -6.29 12.95
CA GLU A 66 -9.59 -7.04 12.56
C GLU A 66 -10.75 -6.13 12.12
N ASP A 67 -10.73 -4.88 12.54
CA ASP A 67 -11.73 -3.87 12.18
C ASP A 67 -11.38 -3.15 10.87
N GLU A 68 -10.14 -3.28 10.39
CA GLU A 68 -9.74 -2.71 9.11
C GLU A 68 -10.06 -3.67 7.96
N THR A 69 -10.72 -3.16 6.97
CA THR A 69 -11.26 -4.02 5.91
C THR A 69 -10.47 -3.97 4.62
N GLU A 70 -9.75 -2.89 4.36
CA GLU A 70 -9.07 -2.71 3.08
C GLU A 70 -7.82 -1.83 3.25
N LEU A 71 -6.64 -2.45 3.05
CA LEU A 71 -5.40 -1.74 2.78
C LEU A 71 -4.99 -2.07 1.34
N GLU A 72 -4.94 -1.06 0.46
CA GLU A 72 -4.70 -1.30 -0.96
C GLU A 72 -3.20 -1.48 -1.25
N ILE A 73 -2.86 -2.32 -2.23
CA ILE A 73 -1.46 -2.59 -2.63
C ILE A 73 -0.76 -1.31 -3.10
N ASP A 74 -1.43 -0.44 -3.84
CA ASP A 74 -0.90 0.85 -4.27
C ASP A 74 -0.66 1.81 -3.09
N GLU A 75 -1.51 1.78 -2.06
CA GLU A 75 -1.31 2.52 -0.82
C GLU A 75 -0.02 2.06 -0.12
N ILE A 76 0.17 0.73 0.04
CA ILE A 76 1.39 0.16 0.63
C ILE A 76 2.62 0.54 -0.19
N CYS A 77 2.52 0.47 -1.53
CA CYS A 77 3.60 0.85 -2.42
C CYS A 77 4.02 2.32 -2.21
N ASN A 78 3.05 3.22 -2.09
CA ASN A 78 3.31 4.64 -1.85
C ASN A 78 3.85 4.91 -0.43
N LEU A 79 3.30 4.25 0.59
CA LEU A 79 3.77 4.31 1.96
C LEU A 79 5.20 3.80 2.10
N PHE A 80 5.51 2.66 1.47
CA PHE A 80 6.86 2.12 1.44
C PHE A 80 7.84 3.08 0.76
N LYS A 81 7.49 3.63 -0.41
CA LYS A 81 8.33 4.63 -1.11
C LYS A 81 8.59 5.85 -0.24
N SER A 82 7.58 6.33 0.47
CA SER A 82 7.71 7.47 1.39
C SER A 82 8.59 7.15 2.59
N TRP A 83 8.42 5.98 3.19
CA TRP A 83 9.21 5.52 4.35
C TRP A 83 10.68 5.30 4.00
N ALA A 84 10.95 4.65 2.89
CA ALA A 84 12.31 4.29 2.48
C ALA A 84 13.08 5.46 1.86
N GLY A 85 12.43 6.55 1.47
CA GLY A 85 13.05 7.77 0.96
C GLY A 85 13.78 7.58 -0.38
N LYS A 86 14.82 8.42 -0.65
CA LYS A 86 15.52 8.46 -1.95
C LYS A 86 16.36 7.23 -2.28
N THR A 87 16.55 6.31 -1.34
CA THR A 87 17.38 5.11 -1.50
C THR A 87 16.63 3.94 -2.12
N VAL A 88 15.34 4.11 -2.43
CA VAL A 88 14.51 2.99 -2.87
C VAL A 88 14.66 2.71 -4.34
N TYR A 89 15.07 1.50 -4.62
CA TYR A 89 14.86 0.83 -5.90
C TYR A 89 13.38 0.89 -6.26
N SER A 90 13.05 1.03 -7.54
CA SER A 90 11.66 1.08 -8.00
C SER A 90 10.96 -0.26 -7.75
N ILE A 91 10.30 -0.39 -6.61
CA ILE A 91 9.31 -1.44 -6.40
C ILE A 91 8.01 -0.95 -7.03
N ASN A 92 7.43 -1.76 -7.90
CA ASN A 92 6.09 -1.60 -8.44
C ASN A 92 5.09 -2.45 -7.63
N GLU A 93 3.81 -2.29 -7.93
CA GLU A 93 2.73 -2.99 -7.24
C GLU A 93 2.79 -4.50 -7.43
N GLU A 94 3.08 -4.98 -8.64
CA GLU A 94 3.21 -6.40 -8.99
C GLU A 94 4.32 -7.06 -8.16
N MET A 95 5.51 -6.47 -8.14
CA MET A 95 6.63 -6.97 -7.34
C MET A 95 6.32 -6.96 -5.83
N LEU A 96 5.58 -5.96 -5.37
CA LEU A 96 5.19 -5.85 -3.97
C LEU A 96 4.18 -6.94 -3.61
N LEU A 97 3.21 -7.21 -4.49
CA LEU A 97 2.27 -8.30 -4.35
C LEU A 97 2.98 -9.65 -4.25
N ASP A 98 3.91 -9.93 -5.16
CA ASP A 98 4.74 -11.15 -5.14
C ASP A 98 5.52 -11.30 -3.82
N LEU A 99 6.09 -10.20 -3.30
CA LEU A 99 6.80 -10.22 -2.03
C LEU A 99 5.88 -10.52 -0.85
N ILE A 100 4.68 -9.93 -0.82
CA ILE A 100 3.70 -10.21 0.24
C ILE A 100 3.26 -11.67 0.19
N GLN A 101 2.87 -12.17 -0.97
CA GLN A 101 2.44 -13.57 -1.15
C GLN A 101 3.54 -14.56 -0.76
N HIS A 102 4.80 -14.23 -1.05
CA HIS A 102 5.93 -15.10 -0.75
C HIS A 102 6.33 -15.09 0.73
N PHE A 103 6.45 -13.92 1.35
CA PHE A 103 6.97 -13.79 2.72
C PHE A 103 5.89 -13.78 3.81
N TYR A 104 4.65 -13.46 3.43
CA TYR A 104 3.49 -13.37 4.35
C TYR A 104 2.30 -14.18 3.81
N PRO A 105 2.44 -15.52 3.64
CA PRO A 105 1.42 -16.36 3.00
C PRO A 105 0.09 -16.40 3.74
N ASP A 106 0.06 -16.01 5.02
CA ASP A 106 -1.15 -15.94 5.84
C ASP A 106 -1.97 -14.65 5.60
N VAL A 107 -1.45 -13.71 4.79
CA VAL A 107 -2.15 -12.49 4.44
C VAL A 107 -3.19 -12.76 3.37
N THR A 108 -4.44 -12.47 3.68
CA THR A 108 -5.53 -12.59 2.70
C THR A 108 -5.54 -11.37 1.78
N ILE A 109 -5.43 -11.61 0.47
CA ILE A 109 -5.48 -10.59 -0.57
C ILE A 109 -6.66 -10.90 -1.48
N GLU A 110 -7.57 -9.94 -1.65
CA GLU A 110 -8.71 -10.02 -2.55
C GLU A 110 -8.43 -9.23 -3.82
N ASP A 111 -8.83 -9.80 -4.98
CA ASP A 111 -8.69 -9.19 -6.32
C ASP A 111 -7.26 -8.72 -6.64
N ASP A 112 -6.24 -9.38 -6.08
CA ASP A 112 -4.81 -9.00 -6.14
C ASP A 112 -4.53 -7.55 -5.75
N LYS A 113 -5.43 -6.94 -5.00
CA LYS A 113 -5.40 -5.52 -4.67
C LYS A 113 -5.64 -5.20 -3.19
N TYR A 114 -6.57 -5.87 -2.55
CA TYR A 114 -7.06 -5.49 -1.22
C TYR A 114 -6.54 -6.45 -0.16
N ILE A 115 -5.73 -5.95 0.76
CA ILE A 115 -5.28 -6.70 1.93
C ILE A 115 -6.30 -6.53 3.05
N GLN A 116 -6.78 -7.67 3.56
CA GLN A 116 -7.81 -7.72 4.59
C GLN A 116 -7.20 -7.75 6.00
N GLN A 117 -7.82 -7.04 6.93
CA GLN A 117 -7.46 -7.06 8.35
C GLN A 117 -6.04 -6.55 8.67
N TYR A 118 -5.54 -5.61 7.87
CA TYR A 118 -4.27 -4.95 8.11
C TYR A 118 -4.39 -3.45 7.96
N THR A 119 -3.63 -2.72 8.80
CA THR A 119 -3.51 -1.26 8.77
C THR A 119 -2.04 -0.85 8.78
N CYS A 120 -1.77 0.40 8.45
CA CYS A 120 -0.42 0.97 8.47
C CYS A 120 -0.30 2.09 9.50
N LYS A 121 0.65 1.98 10.43
CA LYS A 121 0.93 3.01 11.45
C LYS A 121 1.22 4.39 10.88
N LEU A 122 1.73 4.45 9.64
CA LEU A 122 2.14 5.71 9.02
C LEU A 122 0.98 6.53 8.48
N TRP A 123 -0.23 5.95 8.39
CA TRP A 123 -1.38 6.63 7.84
C TRP A 123 -2.70 6.14 8.46
N ASP A 124 -3.26 6.95 9.34
CA ASP A 124 -4.59 6.72 9.89
C ASP A 124 -5.65 7.26 8.92
N LYS A 125 -6.12 6.38 8.04
CA LYS A 125 -7.09 6.68 6.99
C LYS A 125 -8.45 7.09 7.57
N LYS A 126 -8.93 6.39 8.60
CA LYS A 126 -10.23 6.63 9.21
C LYS A 126 -10.29 8.01 9.85
N THR A 127 -9.31 8.34 10.68
CA THR A 127 -9.23 9.68 11.31
C THR A 127 -9.13 10.77 10.25
N GLN A 128 -8.40 10.56 9.15
CA GLN A 128 -8.30 11.53 8.07
C GLN A 128 -9.66 11.77 7.39
N ILE A 129 -10.44 10.72 7.12
CA ILE A 129 -11.77 10.82 6.53
C ILE A 129 -12.72 11.53 7.49
N ILE A 130 -12.77 11.12 8.76
CA ILE A 130 -13.65 11.71 9.77
C ILE A 130 -13.36 13.21 9.92
N ALA A 131 -12.09 13.61 9.96
CA ALA A 131 -11.72 15.02 10.01
C ALA A 131 -12.21 15.80 8.79
N ALA A 132 -12.19 15.20 7.60
CA ALA A 132 -12.75 15.83 6.40
C ALA A 132 -14.27 15.94 6.45
N LEU A 133 -14.96 14.91 6.92
CA LEU A 133 -16.42 14.91 7.11
C LEU A 133 -16.85 16.01 8.10
N GLU A 134 -16.18 16.13 9.24
CA GLU A 134 -16.44 17.19 10.21
C GLU A 134 -16.13 18.60 9.68
N GLY A 135 -15.05 18.72 8.90
CA GLY A 135 -14.76 19.97 8.19
C GLY A 135 -15.84 20.33 7.17
N PHE A 136 -16.34 19.35 6.42
CA PHE A 136 -17.44 19.54 5.48
C PHE A 136 -18.73 19.95 6.21
N LYS A 137 -19.08 19.25 7.29
CA LYS A 137 -20.21 19.55 8.17
C LYS A 137 -20.17 21.01 8.64
N THR A 138 -19.00 21.45 9.12
CA THR A 138 -18.81 22.82 9.61
C THR A 138 -18.99 23.87 8.50
N ASN A 139 -18.43 23.60 7.31
CA ASN A 139 -18.49 24.53 6.17
C ASN A 139 -19.88 24.66 5.56
N ASN A 140 -20.73 23.63 5.69
CA ASN A 140 -22.08 23.61 5.14
C ASN A 140 -23.17 23.99 6.15
N LYS A 141 -22.79 24.35 7.36
CA LYS A 141 -23.73 24.77 8.41
C LYS A 141 -24.59 25.94 7.93
N GLY A 142 -25.91 25.77 8.04
CA GLY A 142 -26.89 26.75 7.57
C GLY A 142 -27.32 26.57 6.10
N THR A 143 -26.72 25.67 5.34
CA THR A 143 -27.21 25.32 4.00
C THR A 143 -28.35 24.31 4.09
N ASN A 144 -29.30 24.38 3.13
CA ASN A 144 -30.48 23.50 3.07
C ASN A 144 -30.49 22.64 1.78
N VAL A 145 -29.36 22.46 1.14
CA VAL A 145 -29.22 21.68 -0.10
C VAL A 145 -28.58 20.35 0.23
N PRO A 146 -29.18 19.20 -0.13
CA PRO A 146 -28.54 17.88 0.01
C PRO A 146 -27.26 17.80 -0.83
N GLU A 147 -26.28 17.05 -0.33
CA GLU A 147 -24.99 16.88 -1.02
C GLU A 147 -24.72 15.41 -1.30
N SER A 148 -24.18 15.11 -2.48
CA SER A 148 -23.80 13.74 -2.83
C SER A 148 -22.51 13.33 -2.09
N LEU A 149 -22.37 12.02 -1.79
CA LEU A 149 -21.13 11.47 -1.28
C LEU A 149 -19.95 11.79 -2.20
N TYR A 150 -20.18 11.90 -3.51
CA TYR A 150 -19.16 12.29 -4.48
C TYR A 150 -18.65 13.72 -4.23
N ASN A 151 -19.51 14.68 -3.97
CA ASN A 151 -19.12 16.07 -3.68
C ASN A 151 -18.31 16.15 -2.38
N ILE A 152 -18.67 15.33 -1.38
CA ILE A 152 -17.94 15.25 -0.12
C ILE A 152 -16.57 14.60 -0.33
N TYR A 153 -16.49 13.56 -1.18
CA TYR A 153 -15.20 12.97 -1.58
C TYR A 153 -14.31 13.97 -2.35
N GLU A 154 -14.88 14.77 -3.27
CA GLU A 154 -14.13 15.84 -3.93
C GLU A 154 -13.59 16.88 -2.93
N TYR A 155 -14.38 17.25 -1.93
CA TYR A 155 -13.94 18.12 -0.85
C TYR A 155 -12.76 17.49 -0.09
N TYR A 156 -12.84 16.22 0.27
CA TYR A 156 -11.75 15.45 0.88
C TYR A 156 -10.50 15.48 0.01
N CYS A 157 -10.62 15.17 -1.27
CA CYS A 157 -9.49 15.20 -2.21
C CYS A 157 -8.84 16.59 -2.29
N LYS A 158 -9.62 17.67 -2.34
CA LYS A 158 -9.10 19.05 -2.37
C LYS A 158 -8.38 19.41 -1.07
N LEU A 159 -8.92 19.00 0.07
CA LEU A 159 -8.34 19.25 1.39
C LEU A 159 -6.96 18.59 1.56
N TYR A 160 -6.78 17.40 0.96
CA TYR A 160 -5.57 16.60 1.06
C TYR A 160 -4.72 16.57 -0.22
N SER A 161 -5.07 17.35 -1.25
CA SER A 161 -4.37 17.39 -2.55
C SER A 161 -2.85 17.62 -2.47
N ASN A 162 -2.38 18.33 -1.46
CA ASN A 162 -0.95 18.58 -1.21
C ASN A 162 -0.34 17.59 -0.21
N LYS A 163 -1.09 16.62 0.28
CA LYS A 163 -0.64 15.57 1.19
C LYS A 163 -0.49 14.27 0.39
N SER A 164 0.48 13.47 0.75
CA SER A 164 0.97 12.35 -0.07
C SER A 164 -0.02 11.20 -0.25
N PHE A 165 -1.09 11.13 0.57
CA PHE A 165 -1.97 9.96 0.59
C PHE A 165 -3.43 10.37 0.58
N ILE A 166 -4.16 9.86 -0.40
CA ILE A 166 -5.60 10.02 -0.58
C ILE A 166 -6.18 8.62 -0.71
N VAL A 167 -7.20 8.31 0.08
CA VAL A 167 -7.87 7.01 0.00
C VAL A 167 -8.69 6.88 -1.29
N SER A 168 -8.94 5.66 -1.72
CA SER A 168 -9.85 5.41 -2.84
C SER A 168 -11.27 5.89 -2.51
N LYS A 169 -12.03 6.23 -3.56
CA LYS A 169 -13.44 6.64 -3.42
C LYS A 169 -14.25 5.55 -2.71
N ARG A 170 -14.02 4.27 -3.05
CA ARG A 170 -14.70 3.13 -2.45
C ARG A 170 -14.51 3.09 -0.93
N TYR A 171 -13.26 3.21 -0.48
CA TYR A 171 -12.95 3.21 0.95
C TYR A 171 -13.55 4.42 1.66
N PHE A 172 -13.45 5.62 1.05
CA PHE A 172 -14.05 6.84 1.59
C PHE A 172 -15.55 6.70 1.77
N GLU A 173 -16.29 6.26 0.74
CA GLU A 173 -17.75 6.12 0.80
C GLU A 173 -18.17 5.12 1.87
N LYS A 174 -17.43 4.02 2.03
CA LYS A 174 -17.68 3.03 3.08
C LYS A 174 -17.60 3.66 4.47
N ILE A 175 -16.49 4.32 4.78
CA ILE A 175 -16.29 4.96 6.09
C ILE A 175 -17.28 6.11 6.30
N ALA A 176 -17.57 6.89 5.27
CA ALA A 176 -18.54 7.98 5.36
C ALA A 176 -19.95 7.47 5.71
N VAL A 177 -20.41 6.38 5.07
CA VAL A 177 -21.72 5.77 5.36
C VAL A 177 -21.77 5.14 6.76
N GLU A 178 -20.64 4.59 7.25
CA GLU A 178 -20.54 4.10 8.62
C GLU A 178 -20.58 5.23 9.66
N TYR A 179 -19.96 6.37 9.34
CA TYR A 179 -19.85 7.53 10.24
C TYR A 179 -21.11 8.38 10.27
N ILE A 180 -21.75 8.59 9.11
CA ILE A 180 -22.99 9.37 8.99
C ILE A 180 -24.17 8.48 9.37
N GLU A 181 -24.96 8.89 10.34
CA GLU A 181 -26.14 8.16 10.76
C GLU A 181 -27.12 7.97 9.59
N LYS A 182 -27.66 6.75 9.46
CA LYS A 182 -28.51 6.36 8.30
C LYS A 182 -29.72 7.27 8.08
N GLU A 183 -30.22 7.91 9.12
CA GLU A 183 -31.34 8.86 9.02
C GLU A 183 -31.01 10.15 8.26
N HIS A 184 -29.72 10.42 8.07
CA HIS A 184 -29.21 11.57 7.32
C HIS A 184 -28.80 11.21 5.88
N ILE A 185 -29.02 9.98 5.44
CA ILE A 185 -28.73 9.52 4.09
C ILE A 185 -30.05 9.14 3.41
N ASP A 186 -30.32 9.71 2.24
CA ASP A 186 -31.53 9.35 1.48
C ASP A 186 -31.31 8.08 0.62
N ASN A 187 -32.39 7.66 -0.08
CA ASN A 187 -32.38 6.45 -0.91
C ASN A 187 -31.46 6.56 -2.14
N ASP A 188 -31.09 7.76 -2.55
CA ASP A 188 -30.20 8.04 -3.68
C ASP A 188 -28.76 8.33 -3.22
N ASN A 189 -28.42 8.02 -1.96
CA ASN A 189 -27.12 8.26 -1.32
C ASN A 189 -26.72 9.75 -1.24
N PHE A 190 -27.69 10.66 -1.13
CA PHE A 190 -27.42 12.05 -0.79
C PHE A 190 -27.43 12.22 0.73
N ILE A 191 -26.55 13.06 1.21
CA ILE A 191 -26.48 13.44 2.61
C ILE A 191 -27.41 14.63 2.82
N LEU A 192 -28.33 14.48 3.77
CA LEU A 192 -29.38 15.46 4.06
C LEU A 192 -28.82 16.62 4.91
N PRO A 193 -29.37 17.84 4.71
CA PRO A 193 -28.99 19.02 5.50
C PRO A 193 -29.14 18.85 7.01
N THR A 194 -29.97 17.92 7.46
CA THR A 194 -30.14 17.60 8.87
C THR A 194 -28.85 17.11 9.53
N TRP A 195 -27.93 16.52 8.75
CA TRP A 195 -26.65 16.06 9.29
C TRP A 195 -25.73 17.21 9.73
N TRP A 196 -25.65 18.30 8.96
CA TRP A 196 -24.75 19.43 9.29
C TRP A 196 -25.46 20.59 10.00
N ASN A 197 -26.77 20.53 10.14
CA ASN A 197 -27.55 21.57 10.85
C ASN A 197 -27.95 21.15 12.28
N ASN A 198 -27.68 19.89 12.65
CA ASN A 198 -27.77 19.39 14.02
C ASN A 198 -26.39 19.52 14.71
#